data_063b81784f11f4eb5fb2576f9313f7e1
#
_entry.id   063b81784f11f4eb5fb2576f9313f7e1
#
_cell.length_a   1.000
_cell.length_b   1.000
_cell.length_c   1.000
_cell.angle_alpha   90.00
_cell.angle_beta   90.00
_cell.angle_gamma   90.00
#
_symmetry.space_group_name_H-M   'P 1'
#
loop_
_entity.id
_entity.type
_entity.pdbx_description
1 polymer ?
#
loop_
_entity_poly.entity_id
_entity_poly.type
_entity_poly.pdbx_seq_one_letter_code
_entity_poly.pdbx_strand_id
1 'polypeptide(L)'
;MRILVIDIGGTHVKVLATGHRQRVEFPSGPKMTPAKMVAAVWAATAGWKYDAVSIGYPGPVVHGHPLCEPHNLGPGWVGFDFKKAFGGRPVKIINDAAMQALASYKGRRMLFLGLGTGLGAALIVDGVLEPLELAHLPYQKGRTYEDYLGLAGLKRLGKRKWRRHVNEVVKLFKAALEADYVVLGGGNARLLKKLPPGSCLGNNANAFRGGYRLWSKTLTRPGQERFVH
;
A
#
# COMPACT_ATOMS: atom_id res chain seq x y z
N MET A 1 -5.73 -22.23 -1.81
CA MET A 1 -5.55 -21.27 -2.93
C MET A 1 -4.16 -20.69 -2.83
N ARG A 2 -3.35 -20.82 -3.89
CA ARG A 2 -2.02 -20.23 -3.99
C ARG A 2 -2.16 -18.87 -4.66
N ILE A 3 -1.54 -17.86 -4.08
CA ILE A 3 -1.70 -16.47 -4.50
C ILE A 3 -0.34 -15.95 -4.95
N LEU A 4 -0.31 -15.32 -6.13
CA LEU A 4 0.80 -14.50 -6.58
C LEU A 4 0.54 -13.06 -6.12
N VAL A 5 1.48 -12.47 -5.42
CA VAL A 5 1.41 -11.06 -4.99
C VAL A 5 2.43 -10.25 -5.78
N ILE A 6 1.99 -9.17 -6.37
CA ILE A 6 2.78 -8.21 -7.15
C ILE A 6 2.69 -6.86 -6.45
N ASP A 7 3.82 -6.34 -5.98
CA ASP A 7 3.96 -5.01 -5.38
C ASP A 7 4.64 -4.10 -6.40
N ILE A 8 3.89 -3.19 -7.00
CA ILE A 8 4.37 -2.30 -8.06
C ILE A 8 4.85 -1.00 -7.43
N GLY A 9 6.16 -0.80 -7.45
CA GLY A 9 6.78 0.46 -7.05
C GLY A 9 7.30 1.26 -8.25
N GLY A 10 7.58 2.53 -8.05
CA GLY A 10 8.11 3.42 -9.09
C GLY A 10 9.52 3.08 -9.58
N THR A 11 10.28 2.27 -8.84
CA THR A 11 11.65 1.84 -9.19
C THR A 11 11.80 0.35 -9.39
N HIS A 12 11.02 -0.46 -8.68
CA HIS A 12 11.05 -1.92 -8.76
C HIS A 12 9.64 -2.49 -8.63
N VAL A 13 9.39 -3.56 -9.37
CA VAL A 13 8.27 -4.48 -9.13
C VAL A 13 8.80 -5.65 -8.32
N LYS A 14 8.10 -6.02 -7.27
CA LYS A 14 8.43 -7.15 -6.39
C LYS A 14 7.34 -8.20 -6.46
N VAL A 15 7.74 -9.45 -6.52
CA VAL A 15 6.81 -10.57 -6.74
C VAL A 15 7.11 -11.69 -5.76
N LEU A 16 6.06 -12.26 -5.17
CA LEU A 16 6.17 -13.44 -4.31
C LEU A 16 4.89 -14.28 -4.42
N ALA A 17 5.02 -15.58 -4.48
CA ALA A 17 3.87 -16.50 -4.46
C ALA A 17 3.83 -17.34 -3.19
N THR A 18 2.63 -17.82 -2.84
CA THR A 18 2.43 -18.77 -1.76
C THR A 18 3.34 -19.99 -1.95
N GLY A 19 4.07 -20.38 -0.90
CA GLY A 19 5.01 -21.49 -0.92
C GLY A 19 6.44 -21.13 -1.33
N HIS A 20 6.67 -19.95 -1.86
CA HIS A 20 8.00 -19.46 -2.18
C HIS A 20 8.58 -18.65 -1.01
N ARG A 21 9.87 -18.86 -0.70
CA ARG A 21 10.56 -18.18 0.41
C ARG A 21 11.27 -16.91 -0.01
N GLN A 22 11.71 -16.85 -1.27
CA GLN A 22 12.44 -15.72 -1.82
C GLN A 22 11.56 -14.95 -2.80
N ARG A 23 11.49 -13.63 -2.59
CA ARG A 23 10.86 -12.73 -3.56
C ARG A 23 11.78 -12.56 -4.77
N VAL A 24 11.16 -12.36 -5.91
CA VAL A 24 11.84 -11.88 -7.12
C VAL A 24 11.54 -10.40 -7.29
N GLU A 25 12.51 -9.63 -7.74
CA GLU A 25 12.31 -8.22 -8.06
C GLU A 25 13.00 -7.87 -9.38
N PHE A 26 12.40 -6.93 -10.11
CA PHE A 26 12.96 -6.41 -11.36
C PHE A 26 12.69 -4.90 -11.47
N PRO A 27 13.52 -4.15 -12.23
CA PRO A 27 13.36 -2.71 -12.39
C PRO A 27 12.00 -2.34 -12.98
N SER A 28 11.44 -1.23 -12.52
CA SER A 28 10.30 -0.54 -13.11
C SER A 28 10.71 0.86 -13.60
N GLY A 29 9.80 1.81 -13.67
CA GLY A 29 10.08 3.19 -14.02
C GLY A 29 9.29 3.69 -15.21
N PRO A 30 9.60 4.89 -15.77
CA PRO A 30 8.74 5.59 -16.73
C PRO A 30 8.44 4.86 -18.04
N LYS A 31 9.15 3.79 -18.35
CA LYS A 31 8.90 2.95 -19.54
C LYS A 31 8.12 1.66 -19.23
N MET A 32 7.77 1.41 -17.96
CA MET A 32 7.04 0.22 -17.52
C MET A 32 5.54 0.40 -17.80
N THR A 33 5.04 -0.24 -18.84
CA THR A 33 3.61 -0.37 -19.12
C THR A 33 3.03 -1.63 -18.45
N PRO A 34 1.70 -1.76 -18.28
CA PRO A 34 1.12 -2.95 -17.67
C PRO A 34 1.44 -4.23 -18.46
N ALA A 35 1.45 -4.17 -19.79
CA ALA A 35 1.83 -5.32 -20.62
C ALA A 35 3.29 -5.76 -20.38
N LYS A 36 4.22 -4.82 -20.29
CA LYS A 36 5.62 -5.11 -19.96
C LYS A 36 5.78 -5.69 -18.55
N MET A 37 5.03 -5.14 -17.59
CA MET A 37 5.02 -5.64 -16.22
C MET A 37 4.53 -7.09 -16.18
N VAL A 38 3.40 -7.39 -16.84
CA VAL A 38 2.87 -8.77 -16.91
C VAL A 38 3.86 -9.72 -17.58
N ALA A 39 4.46 -9.35 -18.70
CA ALA A 39 5.47 -10.16 -19.37
C ALA A 39 6.68 -10.44 -18.47
N ALA A 40 7.19 -9.43 -17.75
CA ALA A 40 8.29 -9.60 -16.81
C ALA A 40 7.89 -10.49 -15.62
N VAL A 41 6.67 -10.38 -15.11
CA VAL A 41 6.16 -11.28 -14.06
C VAL A 41 6.10 -12.71 -14.57
N TRP A 42 5.55 -12.97 -15.76
CA TRP A 42 5.54 -14.31 -16.35
C TRP A 42 6.94 -14.90 -16.48
N ALA A 43 7.90 -14.14 -16.97
CA ALA A 43 9.29 -14.57 -17.09
C ALA A 43 9.91 -14.87 -15.72
N ALA A 44 9.73 -13.96 -14.75
CA ALA A 44 10.29 -14.09 -13.40
C ALA A 44 9.65 -15.21 -12.57
N THR A 45 8.44 -15.61 -12.89
CA THR A 45 7.68 -16.65 -12.19
C THR A 45 7.49 -17.92 -13.01
N ALA A 46 8.36 -18.17 -14.00
CA ALA A 46 8.32 -19.38 -14.80
C ALA A 46 8.35 -20.63 -13.91
N GLY A 47 7.41 -21.53 -14.12
CA GLY A 47 7.24 -22.73 -13.30
C GLY A 47 6.54 -22.55 -11.95
N TRP A 48 6.22 -21.31 -11.53
CA TRP A 48 5.46 -21.09 -10.31
C TRP A 48 3.97 -21.44 -10.53
N LYS A 49 3.38 -22.07 -9.52
CA LYS A 49 1.96 -22.45 -9.55
C LYS A 49 1.15 -21.52 -8.64
N TYR A 50 0.20 -20.77 -9.21
CA TYR A 50 -0.71 -19.89 -8.47
C TYR A 50 -2.11 -19.90 -9.12
N ASP A 51 -3.11 -19.69 -8.29
CA ASP A 51 -4.53 -19.81 -8.65
C ASP A 51 -5.17 -18.41 -8.78
N ALA A 52 -4.58 -17.39 -8.13
CA ALA A 52 -5.08 -16.01 -8.07
C ALA A 52 -3.92 -15.00 -7.97
N VAL A 53 -4.19 -13.75 -8.30
CA VAL A 53 -3.20 -12.65 -8.32
C VAL A 53 -3.68 -11.48 -7.48
N SER A 54 -2.80 -10.95 -6.63
CA SER A 54 -2.97 -9.67 -5.93
C SER A 54 -1.99 -8.66 -6.50
N ILE A 55 -2.47 -7.46 -6.79
CA ILE A 55 -1.64 -6.37 -7.32
C ILE A 55 -1.76 -5.17 -6.37
N GLY A 56 -0.62 -4.72 -5.81
CA GLY A 56 -0.46 -3.44 -5.16
C GLY A 56 -0.08 -2.39 -6.19
N TYR A 57 -0.95 -1.44 -6.43
CA TYR A 57 -0.83 -0.42 -7.47
C TYR A 57 -0.39 0.92 -6.87
N PRO A 58 0.59 1.64 -7.46
CA PRO A 58 1.08 2.91 -6.94
C PRO A 58 0.19 4.09 -7.37
N GLY A 59 -1.06 4.07 -6.96
CA GLY A 59 -2.06 5.09 -7.26
C GLY A 59 -3.44 4.69 -6.74
N PRO A 60 -4.44 5.56 -6.88
CA PRO A 60 -5.81 5.29 -6.45
C PRO A 60 -6.43 4.15 -7.26
N VAL A 61 -7.15 3.28 -6.55
CA VAL A 61 -7.87 2.13 -7.10
C VAL A 61 -9.31 2.18 -6.59
N VAL A 62 -10.27 2.15 -7.50
CA VAL A 62 -11.70 2.16 -7.19
C VAL A 62 -12.35 0.91 -7.81
N HIS A 63 -13.10 0.17 -7.01
CA HIS A 63 -13.75 -1.09 -7.41
C HIS A 63 -12.80 -2.08 -8.09
N GLY A 64 -11.53 -2.14 -7.65
CA GLY A 64 -10.52 -3.02 -8.23
C GLY A 64 -9.90 -2.55 -9.54
N HIS A 65 -10.13 -1.31 -9.95
CA HIS A 65 -9.58 -0.71 -11.18
C HIS A 65 -8.71 0.51 -10.86
N PRO A 66 -7.53 0.65 -11.48
CA PRO A 66 -6.75 1.89 -11.44
C PRO A 66 -7.58 3.07 -11.93
N LEU A 67 -7.65 4.14 -11.14
CA LEU A 67 -8.43 5.34 -11.46
C LEU A 67 -7.67 6.32 -12.37
N CYS A 68 -6.36 6.38 -12.24
CA CYS A 68 -5.49 7.24 -13.05
C CYS A 68 -4.16 6.55 -13.35
N GLU A 69 -3.43 7.07 -14.31
CA GLU A 69 -2.08 6.60 -14.65
C GLU A 69 -1.10 6.88 -13.50
N PRO A 70 -0.12 5.99 -13.25
CA PRO A 70 0.83 6.17 -12.16
C PRO A 70 1.91 7.18 -12.55
N HIS A 71 2.26 8.09 -11.65
CA HIS A 71 3.21 9.18 -11.93
C HIS A 71 4.61 8.73 -12.38
N ASN A 72 5.07 7.57 -11.88
CA ASN A 72 6.46 7.13 -12.07
C ASN A 72 6.59 5.91 -12.99
N LEU A 73 5.54 5.55 -13.72
CA LEU A 73 5.51 4.43 -14.66
C LEU A 73 5.07 4.89 -16.03
N GLY A 74 5.16 4.00 -17.02
CA GLY A 74 4.61 4.25 -18.36
C GLY A 74 3.08 4.19 -18.37
N PRO A 75 2.42 4.63 -19.45
CA PRO A 75 0.97 4.70 -19.55
C PRO A 75 0.31 3.36 -19.83
N GLY A 76 -1.04 3.37 -19.84
CA GLY A 76 -1.91 2.27 -20.27
C GLY A 76 -2.39 1.37 -19.12
N TRP A 77 -2.34 1.84 -17.88
CA TRP A 77 -2.81 1.09 -16.71
C TRP A 77 -4.32 1.20 -16.50
N VAL A 78 -4.89 2.36 -16.84
CA VAL A 78 -6.34 2.57 -16.76
C VAL A 78 -7.03 1.74 -17.84
N GLY A 79 -7.99 0.91 -17.43
CA GLY A 79 -8.74 0.03 -18.35
C GLY A 79 -7.99 -1.23 -18.81
N PHE A 80 -6.76 -1.48 -18.33
CA PHE A 80 -6.03 -2.69 -18.68
C PHE A 80 -6.68 -3.95 -18.09
N ASP A 81 -6.92 -4.96 -18.91
CA ASP A 81 -7.53 -6.22 -18.50
C ASP A 81 -6.46 -7.17 -17.89
N PHE A 82 -6.20 -6.98 -16.61
CA PHE A 82 -5.27 -7.85 -15.86
C PHE A 82 -5.76 -9.29 -15.77
N LYS A 83 -7.07 -9.54 -15.69
CA LYS A 83 -7.61 -10.89 -15.63
C LYS A 83 -7.27 -11.67 -16.90
N LYS A 84 -7.51 -11.08 -18.06
CA LYS A 84 -7.13 -11.67 -19.36
C LYS A 84 -5.61 -11.86 -19.45
N ALA A 85 -4.83 -10.85 -19.05
CA ALA A 85 -3.38 -10.87 -19.11
C ALA A 85 -2.75 -11.97 -18.21
N PHE A 86 -3.40 -12.32 -17.09
CA PHE A 86 -3.01 -13.44 -16.24
C PHE A 86 -3.73 -14.76 -16.56
N GLY A 87 -4.16 -14.94 -17.81
CA GLY A 87 -4.73 -16.20 -18.31
C GLY A 87 -6.08 -16.55 -17.69
N GLY A 88 -6.93 -15.55 -17.46
CA GLY A 88 -8.28 -15.71 -16.89
C GLY A 88 -8.32 -15.93 -15.37
N ARG A 89 -7.18 -15.93 -14.69
CA ARG A 89 -7.12 -16.06 -13.22
C ARG A 89 -7.80 -14.88 -12.53
N PRO A 90 -8.44 -15.10 -11.38
CA PRO A 90 -8.96 -14.01 -10.56
C PRO A 90 -7.84 -13.05 -10.17
N VAL A 91 -8.06 -11.75 -10.36
CA VAL A 91 -7.13 -10.67 -9.99
C VAL A 91 -7.83 -9.71 -9.04
N LYS A 92 -7.17 -9.34 -7.97
CA LYS A 92 -7.58 -8.24 -7.08
C LYS A 92 -6.50 -7.16 -7.10
N ILE A 93 -6.91 -5.92 -7.37
CA ILE A 93 -6.03 -4.76 -7.41
C ILE A 93 -6.44 -3.82 -6.30
N ILE A 94 -5.48 -3.37 -5.50
CA ILE A 94 -5.66 -2.33 -4.49
C ILE A 94 -4.46 -1.38 -4.51
N ASN A 95 -4.62 -0.22 -3.89
CA ASN A 95 -3.51 0.69 -3.69
C ASN A 95 -2.39 0.02 -2.85
N ASP A 96 -1.14 0.34 -3.11
CA ASP A 96 0.04 -0.25 -2.44
C ASP A 96 0.07 0.05 -0.93
N ALA A 97 -0.34 1.25 -0.51
CA ALA A 97 -0.47 1.59 0.91
C ALA A 97 -1.59 0.77 1.57
N ALA A 98 -2.72 0.57 0.89
CA ALA A 98 -3.81 -0.27 1.35
C ALA A 98 -3.36 -1.74 1.52
N MET A 99 -2.53 -2.25 0.62
CA MET A 99 -1.96 -3.59 0.74
C MET A 99 -1.02 -3.72 1.95
N GLN A 100 -0.20 -2.70 2.22
CA GLN A 100 0.63 -2.64 3.42
C GLN A 100 -0.20 -2.51 4.71
N ALA A 101 -1.30 -1.76 4.65
CA ALA A 101 -2.24 -1.62 5.76
C ALA A 101 -2.85 -2.97 6.15
N LEU A 102 -3.36 -3.74 5.17
CA LEU A 102 -3.91 -5.09 5.41
C LEU A 102 -2.93 -6.01 6.16
N ALA A 103 -1.65 -5.94 5.79
CA ALA A 103 -0.62 -6.74 6.45
C ALA A 103 -0.40 -6.38 7.92
N SER A 104 -0.57 -5.10 8.23
CA SER A 104 -0.29 -4.53 9.55
C SER A 104 -1.51 -4.56 10.49
N TYR A 105 -2.69 -4.87 9.96
CA TYR A 105 -3.95 -4.82 10.69
C TYR A 105 -4.04 -5.87 11.80
N LYS A 106 -4.49 -5.42 12.99
CA LYS A 106 -4.62 -6.24 14.20
C LYS A 106 -6.02 -6.17 14.85
N GLY A 107 -7.00 -5.60 14.15
CA GLY A 107 -8.37 -5.39 14.65
C GLY A 107 -8.68 -3.93 14.94
N ARG A 108 -9.92 -3.61 15.23
CA ARG A 108 -10.46 -2.28 15.54
C ARG A 108 -10.29 -1.28 14.38
N ARG A 109 -10.29 0.01 14.68
CA ARG A 109 -10.10 1.10 13.70
C ARG A 109 -8.64 1.47 13.61
N MET A 110 -7.99 1.08 12.53
CA MET A 110 -6.57 1.31 12.27
C MET A 110 -6.37 2.29 11.12
N LEU A 111 -5.66 3.39 11.38
CA LEU A 111 -5.13 4.23 10.32
C LEU A 111 -3.72 3.76 9.93
N PHE A 112 -3.48 3.56 8.65
CA PHE A 112 -2.15 3.35 8.09
C PHE A 112 -1.67 4.61 7.38
N LEU A 113 -0.42 5.01 7.64
CA LEU A 113 0.26 6.09 6.95
C LEU A 113 1.60 5.60 6.41
N GLY A 114 1.76 5.61 5.10
CA GLY A 114 2.97 5.20 4.40
C GLY A 114 3.89 6.39 4.14
N LEU A 115 4.96 6.53 4.91
CA LEU A 115 5.98 7.59 4.77
C LEU A 115 7.06 7.14 3.78
N GLY A 116 6.83 7.37 2.51
CA GLY A 116 7.68 6.94 1.40
C GLY A 116 8.15 8.11 0.51
N THR A 117 8.17 7.89 -0.80
CA THR A 117 8.33 8.95 -1.80
C THR A 117 7.20 9.97 -1.65
N GLY A 118 5.97 9.48 -1.56
CA GLY A 118 4.78 10.23 -1.21
C GLY A 118 4.26 9.91 0.20
N LEU A 119 2.98 10.21 0.42
CA LEU A 119 2.21 9.90 1.61
C LEU A 119 1.04 8.97 1.24
N GLY A 120 1.19 7.67 1.47
CA GLY A 120 0.07 6.74 1.31
C GLY A 120 -0.80 6.68 2.57
N ALA A 121 -2.11 6.46 2.42
CA ALA A 121 -3.03 6.32 3.54
C ALA A 121 -4.07 5.23 3.28
N ALA A 122 -4.51 4.55 4.34
CA ALA A 122 -5.64 3.64 4.32
C ALA A 122 -6.23 3.52 5.73
N LEU A 123 -7.53 3.37 5.82
CA LEU A 123 -8.25 3.11 7.06
C LEU A 123 -8.78 1.68 7.03
N ILE A 124 -8.70 0.96 8.14
CA ILE A 124 -9.36 -0.34 8.30
C ILE A 124 -10.21 -0.27 9.54
N VAL A 125 -11.51 -0.48 9.37
CA VAL A 125 -12.51 -0.47 10.44
C VAL A 125 -13.13 -1.85 10.51
N ASP A 126 -12.94 -2.54 11.63
CA ASP A 126 -13.51 -3.87 11.89
C ASP A 126 -13.31 -4.88 10.74
N GLY A 127 -12.14 -4.81 10.11
CA GLY A 127 -11.75 -5.67 8.99
C GLY A 127 -12.21 -5.21 7.61
N VAL A 128 -12.87 -4.06 7.51
CA VAL A 128 -13.23 -3.43 6.23
C VAL A 128 -12.14 -2.42 5.86
N LEU A 129 -11.56 -2.60 4.67
CA LEU A 129 -10.55 -1.70 4.15
C LEU A 129 -11.21 -0.53 3.41
N GLU A 130 -10.88 0.68 3.85
CA GLU A 130 -11.28 1.93 3.21
C GLU A 130 -10.03 2.66 2.72
N PRO A 131 -9.74 2.65 1.42
CA PRO A 131 -8.65 3.43 0.84
C PRO A 131 -8.87 4.92 1.07
N LEU A 132 -7.79 5.64 1.43
CA LEU A 132 -7.85 7.08 1.66
C LEU A 132 -6.84 7.78 0.77
N GLU A 133 -7.21 8.97 0.28
CA GLU A 133 -6.31 9.88 -0.44
C GLU A 133 -6.15 11.18 0.37
N LEU A 134 -5.32 11.12 1.42
CA LEU A 134 -5.04 12.25 2.30
C LEU A 134 -3.85 13.10 1.83
N ALA A 135 -3.04 12.57 0.92
CA ALA A 135 -1.78 13.15 0.49
C ALA A 135 -1.93 14.56 -0.07
N HIS A 136 -2.96 14.76 -0.90
CA HIS A 136 -3.17 16.00 -1.66
C HIS A 136 -4.04 17.02 -0.95
N LEU A 137 -4.56 16.70 0.24
CA LEU A 137 -5.28 17.68 1.05
C LEU A 137 -4.37 18.87 1.43
N PRO A 138 -4.90 20.10 1.47
CA PRO A 138 -4.17 21.28 1.93
C PRO A 138 -3.67 21.12 3.37
N TYR A 139 -2.42 21.54 3.64
CA TYR A 139 -1.86 21.50 4.98
C TYR A 139 -1.38 22.88 5.43
N GLN A 140 -0.18 23.28 5.05
CA GLN A 140 0.39 24.56 5.48
C GLN A 140 1.06 25.31 4.31
N LYS A 141 0.98 26.64 4.33
CA LYS A 141 1.68 27.53 3.39
C LYS A 141 1.42 27.17 1.92
N GLY A 142 0.15 26.86 1.58
CA GLY A 142 -0.25 26.49 0.22
C GLY A 142 0.29 25.14 -0.28
N ARG A 143 0.77 24.26 0.61
CA ARG A 143 1.31 22.94 0.31
C ARG A 143 0.43 21.86 0.92
N THR A 144 0.56 20.64 0.39
CA THR A 144 -0.21 19.47 0.81
C THR A 144 0.46 18.72 1.97
N TYR A 145 -0.25 17.75 2.54
CA TYR A 145 0.34 16.84 3.53
C TYR A 145 1.52 16.07 2.94
N GLU A 146 1.45 15.64 1.69
CA GLU A 146 2.56 14.95 1.02
C GLU A 146 3.80 15.82 0.90
N ASP A 147 3.64 17.11 0.56
CA ASP A 147 4.74 18.08 0.48
C ASP A 147 5.52 18.23 1.80
N TYR A 148 4.91 17.83 2.91
CA TYR A 148 5.53 17.88 4.24
C TYR A 148 5.99 16.53 4.73
N LEU A 149 5.25 15.45 4.48
CA LEU A 149 5.51 14.12 5.05
C LEU A 149 6.23 13.17 4.09
N GLY A 150 6.13 13.39 2.79
CA GLY A 150 6.85 12.64 1.77
C GLY A 150 8.34 12.95 1.72
N LEU A 151 9.05 12.29 0.82
CA LEU A 151 10.50 12.45 0.64
C LEU A 151 10.90 13.91 0.30
N ALA A 152 10.11 14.61 -0.50
CA ALA A 152 10.35 16.02 -0.83
C ALA A 152 10.34 16.89 0.43
N GLY A 153 9.38 16.67 1.32
CA GLY A 153 9.30 17.33 2.62
C GLY A 153 10.48 17.02 3.52
N LEU A 154 10.87 15.74 3.59
CA LEU A 154 12.03 15.30 4.36
C LEU A 154 13.33 15.99 3.90
N LYS A 155 13.56 16.06 2.59
CA LYS A 155 14.73 16.74 2.00
C LYS A 155 14.72 18.25 2.28
N ARG A 156 13.58 18.91 2.07
CA ARG A 156 13.42 20.36 2.22
C ARG A 156 13.51 20.80 3.69
N LEU A 157 12.90 20.10 4.62
CA LEU A 157 12.77 20.51 6.03
C LEU A 157 13.91 19.99 6.92
N GLY A 158 14.58 18.93 6.49
CA GLY A 158 15.51 18.15 7.31
C GLY A 158 14.79 17.29 8.36
N LYS A 159 15.49 16.27 8.84
CA LYS A 159 14.92 15.22 9.73
C LYS A 159 14.22 15.78 10.98
N ARG A 160 14.74 16.85 11.60
CA ARG A 160 14.18 17.38 12.86
C ARG A 160 12.80 18.02 12.64
N LYS A 161 12.67 18.91 11.66
CA LYS A 161 11.39 19.58 11.35
C LYS A 161 10.39 18.57 10.77
N TRP A 162 10.86 17.70 9.87
CA TRP A 162 10.01 16.65 9.28
C TRP A 162 9.38 15.75 10.35
N ARG A 163 10.13 15.26 11.35
CA ARG A 163 9.60 14.48 12.46
C ARG A 163 8.53 15.22 13.26
N ARG A 164 8.67 16.53 13.45
CA ARG A 164 7.66 17.35 14.11
C ARG A 164 6.35 17.34 13.33
N HIS A 165 6.41 17.57 12.01
CA HIS A 165 5.21 17.52 11.15
C HIS A 165 4.57 16.11 11.14
N VAL A 166 5.37 15.05 11.07
CA VAL A 166 4.82 13.68 11.18
C VAL A 166 4.08 13.51 12.50
N ASN A 167 4.66 13.97 13.63
CA ASN A 167 4.02 13.84 14.94
C ASN A 167 2.71 14.64 15.03
N GLU A 168 2.68 15.85 14.50
CA GLU A 168 1.50 16.72 14.44
C GLU A 168 0.39 16.09 13.58
N VAL A 169 0.72 15.63 12.38
CA VAL A 169 -0.24 15.06 11.43
C VAL A 169 -0.78 13.71 11.92
N VAL A 170 0.05 12.87 12.52
CA VAL A 170 -0.42 11.61 13.12
C VAL A 170 -1.44 11.87 14.22
N LYS A 171 -1.22 12.86 15.09
CA LYS A 171 -2.19 13.25 16.13
C LYS A 171 -3.49 13.75 15.50
N LEU A 172 -3.37 14.64 14.51
CA LEU A 172 -4.52 15.22 13.81
C LEU A 172 -5.36 14.14 13.14
N PHE A 173 -4.76 13.31 12.30
CA PHE A 173 -5.49 12.27 11.57
C PHE A 173 -6.03 11.16 12.49
N LYS A 174 -5.29 10.81 13.54
CA LYS A 174 -5.79 9.86 14.54
C LYS A 174 -7.07 10.37 15.19
N ALA A 175 -7.14 11.65 15.55
CA ALA A 175 -8.31 12.26 16.15
C ALA A 175 -9.46 12.43 15.13
N ALA A 176 -9.16 12.99 13.94
CA ALA A 176 -10.16 13.27 12.91
C ALA A 176 -10.84 11.99 12.38
N LEU A 177 -10.12 10.90 12.29
CA LEU A 177 -10.63 9.61 11.81
C LEU A 177 -11.00 8.66 12.96
N GLU A 178 -10.96 9.13 14.20
CA GLU A 178 -11.28 8.34 15.41
C GLU A 178 -10.54 6.99 15.46
N ALA A 179 -9.27 6.97 14.98
CA ALA A 179 -8.51 5.73 14.91
C ALA A 179 -8.04 5.31 16.32
N ASP A 180 -8.21 4.03 16.66
CA ASP A 180 -7.69 3.46 17.90
C ASP A 180 -6.16 3.52 17.93
N TYR A 181 -5.55 3.23 16.78
CA TYR A 181 -4.10 3.30 16.62
C TYR A 181 -3.68 3.63 15.19
N VAL A 182 -2.43 4.09 15.03
CA VAL A 182 -1.83 4.42 13.73
C VAL A 182 -0.65 3.51 13.47
N VAL A 183 -0.58 2.94 12.26
CA VAL A 183 0.59 2.21 11.78
C VAL A 183 1.37 3.08 10.81
N LEU A 184 2.66 3.30 11.08
CA LEU A 184 3.56 4.08 10.25
C LEU A 184 4.43 3.14 9.42
N GLY A 185 4.15 3.08 8.11
CA GLY A 185 4.90 2.32 7.12
C GLY A 185 5.76 3.20 6.22
N GLY A 186 6.28 2.60 5.14
CA GLY A 186 7.16 3.27 4.20
C GLY A 186 8.62 3.38 4.67
N GLY A 187 9.53 3.60 3.71
CA GLY A 187 10.98 3.58 3.97
C GLY A 187 11.46 4.65 4.96
N ASN A 188 10.78 5.81 5.01
CA ASN A 188 11.15 6.93 5.87
C ASN A 188 10.65 6.77 7.32
N ALA A 189 9.69 5.89 7.59
CA ALA A 189 9.17 5.68 8.95
C ALA A 189 10.28 5.27 9.95
N ARG A 190 11.27 4.52 9.49
CA ARG A 190 12.46 4.15 10.29
C ARG A 190 13.33 5.34 10.75
N LEU A 191 13.13 6.51 10.16
CA LEU A 191 13.85 7.73 10.55
C LEU A 191 13.25 8.38 11.80
N LEU A 192 12.09 7.94 12.28
CA LEU A 192 11.46 8.42 13.50
C LEU A 192 12.24 7.87 14.71
N LYS A 193 12.82 8.77 15.50
CA LYS A 193 13.54 8.40 16.76
C LYS A 193 12.58 8.01 17.88
N LYS A 194 11.43 8.68 17.96
CA LYS A 194 10.32 8.43 18.87
C LYS A 194 9.04 8.44 18.07
N LEU A 195 8.19 7.45 18.29
CA LEU A 195 6.91 7.35 17.60
C LEU A 195 5.88 8.30 18.26
N PRO A 196 4.97 8.89 17.47
CA PRO A 196 3.81 9.61 18.00
C PRO A 196 2.98 8.71 18.94
N PRO A 197 2.38 9.27 20.00
CA PRO A 197 1.53 8.51 20.90
C PRO A 197 0.40 7.78 20.17
N GLY A 198 0.17 6.50 20.52
CA GLY A 198 -0.83 5.66 19.87
C GLY A 198 -0.46 5.20 18.46
N SER A 199 0.84 5.28 18.10
CA SER A 199 1.32 4.74 16.84
C SER A 199 2.37 3.63 17.02
N CYS A 200 2.53 2.80 15.99
CA CYS A 200 3.57 1.78 15.92
C CYS A 200 4.17 1.72 14.52
N LEU A 201 5.34 1.10 14.38
CA LEU A 201 5.93 0.85 13.06
C LEU A 201 5.25 -0.35 12.39
N GLY A 202 4.94 -0.18 11.11
CA GLY A 202 4.64 -1.28 10.20
C GLY A 202 5.92 -1.96 9.72
N ASN A 203 5.78 -3.16 9.20
CA ASN A 203 6.90 -3.87 8.60
C ASN A 203 6.79 -3.78 7.06
N ASN A 204 7.79 -3.20 6.40
CA ASN A 204 7.81 -3.04 4.95
C ASN A 204 7.91 -4.39 4.17
N ALA A 205 8.28 -5.49 4.84
CA ALA A 205 8.19 -6.83 4.27
C ALA A 205 6.73 -7.33 4.13
N ASN A 206 5.78 -6.55 4.63
CA ASN A 206 4.39 -6.95 4.77
C ASN A 206 3.52 -6.75 3.53
N ALA A 207 3.97 -6.08 2.45
CA ALA A 207 3.15 -5.93 1.24
C ALA A 207 2.64 -7.29 0.74
N PHE A 208 3.51 -8.30 0.70
CA PHE A 208 3.12 -9.66 0.30
C PHE A 208 2.08 -10.28 1.24
N ARG A 209 2.26 -10.12 2.55
CA ARG A 209 1.29 -10.60 3.54
C ARG A 209 -0.07 -9.93 3.37
N GLY A 210 -0.10 -8.64 3.03
CA GLY A 210 -1.32 -7.92 2.70
C GLY A 210 -2.00 -8.48 1.45
N GLY A 211 -1.23 -8.73 0.40
CA GLY A 211 -1.73 -9.35 -0.83
C GLY A 211 -2.33 -10.73 -0.59
N TYR A 212 -1.76 -11.56 0.30
CA TYR A 212 -2.37 -12.83 0.69
C TYR A 212 -3.66 -12.64 1.49
N ARG A 213 -3.67 -11.70 2.43
CA ARG A 213 -4.85 -11.37 3.26
C ARG A 213 -6.04 -10.85 2.45
N LEU A 214 -5.79 -10.24 1.29
CA LEU A 214 -6.85 -9.75 0.39
C LEU A 214 -7.83 -10.85 -0.06
N TRP A 215 -7.43 -12.12 0.02
CA TRP A 215 -8.25 -13.29 -0.31
C TRP A 215 -8.83 -14.00 0.90
N SER A 216 -8.53 -13.53 2.10
CA SER A 216 -9.09 -14.10 3.33
C SER A 216 -10.54 -13.67 3.49
N LYS A 217 -11.42 -14.59 3.91
CA LYS A 217 -12.84 -14.32 4.17
C LYS A 217 -13.02 -13.39 5.38
N THR A 218 -12.05 -13.34 6.29
CA THR A 218 -12.12 -12.55 7.53
C THR A 218 -10.76 -11.92 7.79
N LEU A 219 -10.71 -10.61 7.90
CA LEU A 219 -9.52 -9.87 8.33
C LEU A 219 -9.41 -9.80 9.86
N THR A 220 -10.47 -10.13 10.59
CA THR A 220 -10.57 -10.18 12.04
C THR A 220 -9.99 -11.48 12.60
N ARG A 221 -9.53 -11.47 13.87
CA ARG A 221 -9.15 -12.70 14.58
C ARG A 221 -10.37 -13.61 14.73
N PRO A 222 -10.20 -14.95 14.76
CA PRO A 222 -11.28 -15.86 15.14
C PRO A 222 -11.84 -15.46 16.51
N GLY A 223 -13.15 -15.26 16.62
CA GLY A 223 -13.83 -14.89 17.87
C GLY A 223 -14.46 -13.49 17.93
N GLN A 224 -14.28 -12.64 16.91
CA GLN A 224 -15.07 -11.42 16.77
C GLN A 224 -16.17 -11.63 15.72
N GLU A 225 -17.35 -12.02 16.17
CA GLU A 225 -18.54 -12.07 15.32
C GLU A 225 -18.92 -10.65 14.89
N ARG A 226 -19.23 -10.50 13.61
CA ARG A 226 -19.75 -9.25 13.07
C ARG A 226 -21.16 -9.05 13.61
N PHE A 227 -21.37 -8.03 14.41
CA PHE A 227 -22.71 -7.46 14.54
C PHE A 227 -23.02 -6.69 13.26
N VAL A 228 -23.79 -7.31 12.37
CA VAL A 228 -24.44 -6.63 11.26
C VAL A 228 -25.74 -6.07 11.84
N HIS A 229 -25.83 -4.76 11.94
CA HIS A 229 -27.09 -4.05 12.17
C HIS A 229 -27.66 -3.62 10.82
#